data_75da205f0de44f3a483ddb40eff06e1a
#
_entry.id   75da205f0de44f3a483ddb40eff06e1a
#
_cell.length_a   1.000
_cell.length_b   1.000
_cell.length_c   1.000
_cell.angle_alpha   90.00
_cell.angle_beta   90.00
_cell.angle_gamma   90.00
#
_symmetry.space_group_name_H-M   'P 1'
#
loop_
_entity.id
_entity.type
_entity.pdbx_description
1 polymer ?
#
loop_
_entity_poly.entity_id
_entity_poly.type
_entity_poly.pdbx_seq_one_letter_code
_entity_poly.pdbx_strand_id
1 'polypeptide(L)'
;EGLQDDKFIAERTEGFEELKEIVKDYTPEKVAEICHIDADDLRKAAIMYAKADRAPIIYCLGVTEHSTGTEGVMSMSNMAMMVGKLGREGCGVNPLRGQNNVQGACDMGAQPNVYPGYQKVTDPAVREKFEKAWGVKLDPNIGTHATDVFPKAITGEIKGLYIYGEDPV
;
A
#
# COMPACT_ATOMS: atom_id res chain seq x y z
N GLU A 1 -28.96 -0.69 3.16
CA GLU A 1 -29.06 -1.04 4.59
C GLU A 1 -28.95 0.18 5.52
N GLY A 2 -28.50 1.36 5.01
CA GLY A 2 -28.36 2.58 5.80
C GLY A 2 -27.35 2.45 6.95
N LEU A 3 -26.25 1.75 6.72
CA LEU A 3 -25.19 1.50 7.71
C LEU A 3 -24.00 2.45 7.57
N GLN A 4 -24.03 3.34 6.60
CA GLN A 4 -23.00 4.37 6.40
C GLN A 4 -23.04 5.42 7.52
N ASP A 5 -21.88 6.00 7.80
CA ASP A 5 -21.74 7.13 8.73
C ASP A 5 -21.83 8.44 7.94
N ASP A 6 -23.07 8.95 7.77
CA ASP A 6 -23.32 10.16 6.97
C ASP A 6 -22.58 11.39 7.51
N LYS A 7 -22.37 11.46 8.83
CA LYS A 7 -21.63 12.56 9.45
C LYS A 7 -20.14 12.48 9.09
N PHE A 8 -19.54 11.30 9.23
CA PHE A 8 -18.14 11.10 8.86
C PHE A 8 -17.92 11.38 7.36
N ILE A 9 -18.83 10.89 6.51
CA ILE A 9 -18.78 11.12 5.07
C ILE A 9 -18.80 12.61 4.77
N ALA A 10 -19.75 13.36 5.33
CA ALA A 10 -19.90 14.79 5.07
C ALA A 10 -18.73 15.64 5.58
N GLU A 11 -18.13 15.28 6.72
CA GLU A 11 -17.08 16.08 7.36
C GLU A 11 -15.64 15.67 6.94
N ARG A 12 -15.43 14.45 6.45
CA ARG A 12 -14.10 13.84 6.35
C ARG A 12 -13.79 13.19 5.01
N THR A 13 -14.71 13.22 4.04
CA THR A 13 -14.49 12.57 2.75
C THR A 13 -14.83 13.49 1.59
N GLU A 14 -14.31 13.14 0.42
CA GLU A 14 -14.59 13.75 -0.87
C GLU A 14 -15.02 12.66 -1.87
N GLY A 15 -15.78 12.99 -2.91
CA GLY A 15 -16.10 12.07 -4.00
C GLY A 15 -17.06 10.94 -3.63
N PHE A 16 -17.85 11.06 -2.57
CA PHE A 16 -18.76 9.99 -2.14
C PHE A 16 -19.86 9.70 -3.16
N GLU A 17 -20.43 10.72 -3.80
CA GLU A 17 -21.49 10.53 -4.80
C GLU A 17 -20.93 9.88 -6.09
N GLU A 18 -19.72 10.22 -6.48
CA GLU A 18 -19.02 9.57 -7.59
C GLU A 18 -18.74 8.09 -7.29
N LEU A 19 -18.26 7.78 -6.09
CA LEU A 19 -18.06 6.40 -5.65
C LEU A 19 -19.38 5.62 -5.69
N LYS A 20 -20.46 6.20 -5.19
CA LYS A 20 -21.78 5.60 -5.17
C LYS A 20 -22.29 5.26 -6.57
N GLU A 21 -22.05 6.14 -7.55
CA GLU A 21 -22.37 5.86 -8.95
C GLU A 21 -21.56 4.69 -9.53
N ILE A 22 -20.27 4.60 -9.19
CA ILE A 22 -19.40 3.50 -9.66
C ILE A 22 -19.84 2.16 -9.06
N VAL A 23 -20.12 2.12 -7.74
CA VAL A 23 -20.38 0.84 -7.07
C VAL A 23 -21.82 0.33 -7.25
N LYS A 24 -22.75 1.14 -7.72
CA LYS A 24 -24.15 0.72 -7.88
C LYS A 24 -24.34 -0.50 -8.79
N ASP A 25 -23.45 -0.67 -9.76
CA ASP A 25 -23.47 -1.80 -10.70
C ASP A 25 -22.79 -3.06 -10.13
N TYR A 26 -22.19 -2.98 -8.96
CA TYR A 26 -21.55 -4.08 -8.25
C TYR A 26 -22.46 -4.63 -7.16
N THR A 27 -23.60 -5.18 -7.57
CA THR A 27 -24.52 -5.83 -6.62
C THR A 27 -23.88 -7.05 -5.98
N PRO A 28 -24.28 -7.44 -4.75
CA PRO A 28 -23.75 -8.64 -4.11
C PRO A 28 -23.84 -9.90 -5.00
N GLU A 29 -24.90 -10.06 -5.80
CA GLU A 29 -25.08 -11.17 -6.72
C GLU A 29 -24.02 -11.15 -7.84
N LYS A 30 -23.81 -10.00 -8.46
CA LYS A 30 -22.79 -9.84 -9.49
C LYS A 30 -21.38 -10.06 -8.95
N VAL A 31 -21.07 -9.53 -7.76
CA VAL A 31 -19.78 -9.71 -7.09
C VAL A 31 -19.58 -11.17 -6.69
N ALA A 32 -20.61 -11.83 -6.19
CA ALA A 32 -20.58 -13.25 -5.85
C ALA A 32 -20.21 -14.14 -7.06
N GLU A 33 -20.76 -13.84 -8.23
CA GLU A 33 -20.40 -14.53 -9.48
C GLU A 33 -18.94 -14.30 -9.88
N ILE A 34 -18.44 -13.05 -9.78
CA ILE A 34 -17.06 -12.69 -10.14
C ILE A 34 -16.04 -13.31 -9.16
N CYS A 35 -16.34 -13.28 -7.87
CA CYS A 35 -15.45 -13.70 -6.80
C CYS A 35 -15.62 -15.18 -6.41
N HIS A 36 -16.60 -15.89 -6.97
CA HIS A 36 -16.95 -17.28 -6.63
C HIS A 36 -17.23 -17.47 -5.13
N ILE A 37 -18.00 -16.55 -4.54
CA ILE A 37 -18.44 -16.56 -3.14
C ILE A 37 -19.97 -16.48 -3.09
N ASP A 38 -20.54 -16.79 -1.93
CA ASP A 38 -21.98 -16.64 -1.73
C ASP A 38 -22.37 -15.18 -1.49
N ALA A 39 -23.44 -14.71 -2.15
CA ALA A 39 -23.90 -13.32 -2.05
C ALA A 39 -24.38 -12.96 -0.63
N ASP A 40 -25.01 -13.92 0.08
CA ASP A 40 -25.48 -13.70 1.43
C ASP A 40 -24.32 -13.66 2.43
N ASP A 41 -23.25 -14.41 2.19
CA ASP A 41 -22.05 -14.33 3.01
C ASP A 41 -21.32 -13.00 2.80
N LEU A 42 -21.29 -12.48 1.58
CA LEU A 42 -20.80 -11.13 1.30
C LEU A 42 -21.60 -10.07 2.08
N ARG A 43 -22.93 -10.15 2.04
CA ARG A 43 -23.82 -9.25 2.82
C ARG A 43 -23.56 -9.35 4.32
N LYS A 44 -23.49 -10.57 4.86
CA LYS A 44 -23.23 -10.80 6.28
C LYS A 44 -21.89 -10.19 6.71
N ALA A 45 -20.82 -10.40 5.93
CA ALA A 45 -19.51 -9.84 6.21
C ALA A 45 -19.53 -8.30 6.22
N ALA A 46 -20.15 -7.69 5.22
CA ALA A 46 -20.27 -6.23 5.13
C ALA A 46 -21.07 -5.65 6.33
N ILE A 47 -22.20 -6.27 6.67
CA ILE A 47 -23.03 -5.86 7.81
C ILE A 47 -22.27 -6.05 9.13
N MET A 48 -21.57 -7.15 9.30
CA MET A 48 -20.77 -7.44 10.49
C MET A 48 -19.70 -6.38 10.69
N TYR A 49 -18.95 -6.03 9.64
CA TYR A 49 -17.95 -4.97 9.67
C TYR A 49 -18.56 -3.61 10.02
N ALA A 50 -19.65 -3.23 9.34
CA ALA A 50 -20.29 -1.94 9.54
C ALA A 50 -20.88 -1.77 10.96
N LYS A 51 -21.51 -2.82 11.50
CA LYS A 51 -22.15 -2.81 12.82
C LYS A 51 -21.18 -2.95 13.99
N ALA A 52 -19.98 -3.48 13.79
CA ALA A 52 -18.99 -3.58 14.86
C ALA A 52 -18.67 -2.19 15.41
N ASP A 53 -18.56 -2.05 16.73
CA ASP A 53 -18.14 -0.77 17.32
C ASP A 53 -16.71 -0.43 16.91
N ARG A 54 -15.79 -1.38 17.03
CA ARG A 54 -14.39 -1.25 16.64
C ARG A 54 -14.03 -2.35 15.65
N ALA A 55 -13.54 -1.97 14.49
CA ALA A 55 -13.15 -2.92 13.45
C ALA A 55 -12.00 -2.35 12.60
N PRO A 56 -10.79 -2.85 12.75
CA PRO A 56 -9.69 -2.53 11.84
C PRO A 56 -9.81 -3.35 10.54
N ILE A 57 -9.30 -2.80 9.46
CA ILE A 57 -8.96 -3.56 8.26
C ILE A 57 -7.47 -3.85 8.33
N ILE A 58 -7.10 -5.11 8.19
CA ILE A 58 -5.71 -5.56 8.15
C ILE A 58 -5.48 -6.24 6.81
N TYR A 59 -4.46 -5.80 6.07
CA TYR A 59 -4.13 -6.36 4.77
C TYR A 59 -2.61 -6.45 4.58
N CYS A 60 -2.19 -7.18 3.58
CA CYS A 60 -0.77 -7.34 3.23
C CYS A 60 -0.65 -7.51 1.69
N LEU A 61 0.36 -8.22 1.24
CA LEU A 61 0.74 -8.39 -0.15
C LEU A 61 -0.35 -9.01 -1.04
N GLY A 62 -1.24 -9.82 -0.48
CA GLY A 62 -2.39 -10.38 -1.18
C GLY A 62 -3.34 -9.35 -1.79
N VAL A 63 -3.30 -8.09 -1.33
CA VAL A 63 -4.05 -6.97 -1.91
C VAL A 63 -3.16 -6.10 -2.78
N THR A 64 -1.90 -5.88 -2.38
CA THR A 64 -1.04 -4.87 -2.99
C THR A 64 -0.25 -5.38 -4.19
N GLU A 65 0.08 -6.66 -4.26
CA GLU A 65 0.87 -7.25 -5.35
C GLU A 65 0.01 -7.68 -6.54
N HIS A 66 -0.79 -6.75 -7.04
CA HIS A 66 -1.60 -6.88 -8.24
C HIS A 66 -1.42 -5.66 -9.13
N SER A 67 -1.69 -5.78 -10.41
CA SER A 67 -1.74 -4.63 -11.33
C SER A 67 -2.75 -3.57 -10.87
N THR A 68 -3.78 -3.97 -10.12
CA THR A 68 -4.83 -3.14 -9.51
C THR A 68 -4.65 -2.98 -8.00
N GLY A 69 -3.43 -3.16 -7.48
CA GLY A 69 -3.17 -3.12 -6.03
C GLY A 69 -3.48 -1.78 -5.38
N THR A 70 -3.22 -0.68 -6.08
CA THR A 70 -3.55 0.67 -5.61
C THR A 70 -5.06 0.83 -5.42
N GLU A 71 -5.85 0.44 -6.40
CA GLU A 71 -7.32 0.49 -6.36
C GLU A 71 -7.88 -0.43 -5.28
N GLY A 72 -7.24 -1.58 -5.05
CA GLY A 72 -7.59 -2.49 -3.96
C GLY A 72 -7.44 -1.83 -2.59
N VAL A 73 -6.32 -1.15 -2.33
CA VAL A 73 -6.08 -0.41 -1.09
C VAL A 73 -7.03 0.79 -0.95
N MET A 74 -7.28 1.51 -2.04
CA MET A 74 -8.26 2.61 -2.05
C MET A 74 -9.68 2.11 -1.72
N SER A 75 -10.08 0.95 -2.24
CA SER A 75 -11.38 0.34 -1.94
C SER A 75 -11.53 -0.01 -0.46
N MET A 76 -10.48 -0.55 0.19
CA MET A 76 -10.48 -0.79 1.63
C MET A 76 -10.58 0.50 2.44
N SER A 77 -9.86 1.53 2.02
CA SER A 77 -9.91 2.85 2.66
C SER A 77 -11.30 3.47 2.51
N ASN A 78 -11.90 3.39 1.32
CA ASN A 78 -13.26 3.86 1.07
C ASN A 78 -14.29 3.13 1.94
N MET A 79 -14.15 1.81 2.08
CA MET A 79 -15.04 1.03 2.95
C MET A 79 -14.91 1.46 4.42
N ALA A 80 -13.69 1.69 4.91
CA ALA A 80 -13.47 2.16 6.28
C ALA A 80 -14.02 3.57 6.52
N MET A 81 -13.82 4.48 5.57
CA MET A 81 -14.35 5.85 5.63
C MET A 81 -15.87 5.87 5.60
N MET A 82 -16.47 5.07 4.74
CA MET A 82 -17.92 5.01 4.58
C MET A 82 -18.68 4.65 5.86
N VAL A 83 -18.06 3.88 6.75
CA VAL A 83 -18.66 3.47 8.03
C VAL A 83 -17.95 4.08 9.26
N GLY A 84 -17.16 5.15 9.06
CA GLY A 84 -16.52 5.90 10.14
C GLY A 84 -15.50 5.10 10.95
N LYS A 85 -14.84 4.09 10.35
CA LYS A 85 -13.85 3.24 11.02
C LYS A 85 -12.41 3.76 10.89
N LEU A 86 -12.24 5.07 10.99
CA LEU A 86 -10.93 5.75 10.96
C LEU A 86 -10.80 6.76 12.09
N GLY A 87 -9.58 6.99 12.54
CA GLY A 87 -9.25 8.05 13.49
C GLY A 87 -9.71 7.82 14.92
N ARG A 88 -10.03 6.58 15.30
CA ARG A 88 -10.39 6.19 16.66
C ARG A 88 -9.76 4.86 17.05
N GLU A 89 -9.63 4.63 18.34
CA GLU A 89 -9.02 3.43 18.90
C GLU A 89 -9.70 2.14 18.41
N GLY A 90 -8.90 1.15 18.00
CA GLY A 90 -9.38 -0.13 17.48
C GLY A 90 -9.98 -0.08 16.08
N CYS A 91 -9.83 1.04 15.37
CA CYS A 91 -10.23 1.21 13.98
C CYS A 91 -9.03 1.65 13.12
N GLY A 92 -9.11 1.42 11.84
CA GLY A 92 -8.07 1.84 10.89
C GLY A 92 -7.90 0.89 9.71
N VAL A 93 -7.08 1.31 8.77
CA VAL A 93 -6.64 0.53 7.61
C VAL A 93 -5.14 0.29 7.79
N ASN A 94 -4.75 -0.96 8.03
CA ASN A 94 -3.45 -1.31 8.57
C ASN A 94 -2.70 -2.26 7.64
N PRO A 95 -1.76 -1.76 6.82
CA PRO A 95 -0.90 -2.60 6.01
C PRO A 95 0.13 -3.33 6.89
N LEU A 96 0.16 -4.65 6.81
CA LEU A 96 1.23 -5.46 7.39
C LEU A 96 2.35 -5.63 6.36
N ARG A 97 3.57 -5.64 6.83
CA ARG A 97 4.73 -5.96 6.00
C ARG A 97 5.02 -7.47 6.03
N GLY A 98 5.59 -8.01 4.96
CA GLY A 98 5.92 -9.44 4.86
C GLY A 98 7.15 -9.81 5.65
N GLN A 99 8.26 -9.11 5.42
CA GLN A 99 9.55 -9.41 6.05
C GLN A 99 9.68 -8.78 7.43
N ASN A 100 10.50 -9.41 8.26
CA ASN A 100 10.85 -8.87 9.57
C ASN A 100 11.58 -7.53 9.43
N ASN A 101 11.03 -6.50 10.09
CA ASN A 101 11.61 -5.16 10.12
C ASN A 101 11.95 -4.57 8.74
N VAL A 102 11.18 -4.91 7.71
CA VAL A 102 11.38 -4.31 6.36
C VAL A 102 11.19 -2.80 6.38
N GLN A 103 10.34 -2.28 7.25
CA GLN A 103 10.17 -0.84 7.42
C GLN A 103 11.45 -0.20 7.94
N GLY A 104 12.09 -0.78 8.95
CA GLY A 104 13.40 -0.32 9.44
C GLY A 104 14.49 -0.39 8.37
N ALA A 105 14.48 -1.40 7.51
CA ALA A 105 15.36 -1.45 6.35
C ALA A 105 15.14 -0.26 5.40
N CYS A 106 13.89 0.08 5.10
CA CYS A 106 13.55 1.27 4.32
C CYS A 106 13.98 2.57 5.02
N ASP A 107 13.77 2.68 6.34
CA ASP A 107 14.19 3.83 7.15
C ASP A 107 15.71 4.03 7.09
N MET A 108 16.45 2.94 6.99
CA MET A 108 17.91 2.94 6.83
C MET A 108 18.41 3.11 5.39
N GLY A 109 17.50 3.38 4.45
CA GLY A 109 17.85 3.70 3.07
C GLY A 109 18.01 2.48 2.15
N ALA A 110 17.45 1.32 2.49
CA ALA A 110 17.42 0.15 1.60
C ALA A 110 16.41 0.34 0.45
N GLN A 111 16.54 1.44 -0.25
CA GLN A 111 15.73 1.83 -1.42
C GLN A 111 16.62 2.56 -2.43
N PRO A 112 16.33 2.47 -3.74
CA PRO A 112 17.22 2.99 -4.77
C PRO A 112 17.29 4.52 -4.84
N ASN A 113 16.35 5.24 -4.22
CA ASN A 113 16.14 6.68 -4.40
C ASN A 113 16.38 7.52 -3.15
N VAL A 114 16.70 6.87 -2.00
CA VAL A 114 16.88 7.58 -0.72
C VAL A 114 18.07 7.07 0.07
N TYR A 115 18.65 7.95 0.86
CA TYR A 115 19.56 7.65 1.97
C TYR A 115 18.77 7.42 3.27
N PRO A 116 19.41 7.00 4.37
CA PRO A 116 18.76 6.87 5.67
C PRO A 116 17.88 8.08 6.03
N GLY A 117 16.69 7.80 6.56
CA GLY A 117 15.70 8.81 6.91
C GLY A 117 14.97 9.41 5.69
N TYR A 118 14.83 8.64 4.62
CA TYR A 118 14.11 9.02 3.37
C TYR A 118 14.66 10.28 2.69
N GLN A 119 15.94 10.58 2.87
CA GLN A 119 16.61 11.74 2.29
C GLN A 119 16.97 11.44 0.83
N LYS A 120 16.53 12.28 -0.10
CA LYS A 120 16.66 12.02 -1.55
C LYS A 120 18.12 11.96 -2.01
N VAL A 121 18.52 10.94 -2.76
CA VAL A 121 19.87 10.81 -3.35
C VAL A 121 20.16 11.90 -4.40
N THR A 122 19.12 12.41 -5.04
CA THR A 122 19.24 13.48 -6.05
C THR A 122 19.46 14.88 -5.46
N ASP A 123 19.32 15.05 -4.14
CA ASP A 123 19.59 16.32 -3.47
C ASP A 123 21.09 16.47 -3.23
N PRO A 124 21.78 17.49 -3.82
CA PRO A 124 23.21 17.67 -3.65
C PRO A 124 23.64 17.93 -2.20
N ALA A 125 22.85 18.66 -1.41
CA ALA A 125 23.17 18.97 -0.03
C ALA A 125 23.06 17.74 0.86
N VAL A 126 22.04 16.93 0.61
CA VAL A 126 21.88 15.63 1.28
C VAL A 126 23.04 14.70 0.92
N ARG A 127 23.39 14.59 -0.35
CA ARG A 127 24.52 13.76 -0.82
C ARG A 127 25.83 14.18 -0.16
N GLU A 128 26.14 15.47 -0.15
CA GLU A 128 27.36 16.01 0.51
C GLU A 128 27.41 15.64 1.99
N LYS A 129 26.28 15.72 2.69
CA LYS A 129 26.16 15.28 4.09
C LYS A 129 26.60 13.83 4.29
N PHE A 130 26.10 12.91 3.43
CA PHE A 130 26.42 11.49 3.53
C PHE A 130 27.84 11.19 3.03
N GLU A 131 28.31 11.84 1.97
CA GLU A 131 29.71 11.74 1.50
C GLU A 131 30.70 12.11 2.63
N LYS A 132 30.42 13.20 3.33
CA LYS A 132 31.22 13.61 4.47
C LYS A 132 31.17 12.61 5.63
N ALA A 133 29.98 12.10 5.94
CA ALA A 133 29.82 11.16 7.05
C ALA A 133 30.46 9.80 6.79
N TRP A 134 30.39 9.32 5.54
CA TRP A 134 30.90 8.00 5.15
C TRP A 134 32.32 8.02 4.56
N GLY A 135 32.84 9.20 4.26
CA GLY A 135 34.20 9.37 3.72
C GLY A 135 34.38 8.87 2.29
N VAL A 136 33.31 8.77 1.50
CA VAL A 136 33.30 8.27 0.13
C VAL A 136 32.49 9.18 -0.79
N LYS A 137 32.81 9.17 -2.09
CA LYS A 137 31.97 9.82 -3.10
C LYS A 137 30.79 8.93 -3.45
N LEU A 138 29.61 9.54 -3.58
CA LEU A 138 28.36 8.87 -3.86
C LEU A 138 27.83 9.23 -5.25
N ASP A 139 27.18 8.26 -5.88
CA ASP A 139 26.51 8.46 -7.18
C ASP A 139 25.32 9.43 -7.00
N PRO A 140 25.20 10.47 -7.84
CA PRO A 140 24.08 11.40 -7.80
C PRO A 140 22.77 10.84 -8.37
N ASN A 141 22.84 9.69 -9.04
CA ASN A 141 21.71 9.10 -9.74
C ASN A 141 20.90 8.18 -8.81
N ILE A 142 19.62 8.04 -9.15
CA ILE A 142 18.74 7.04 -8.51
C ILE A 142 19.23 5.65 -8.91
N GLY A 143 19.31 4.74 -7.96
CA GLY A 143 19.64 3.33 -8.21
C GLY A 143 18.56 2.60 -9.01
N THR A 144 18.86 1.38 -9.41
CA THR A 144 17.95 0.54 -10.21
C THR A 144 16.86 -0.09 -9.32
N HIS A 145 15.61 -0.03 -9.76
CA HIS A 145 14.49 -0.73 -9.10
C HIS A 145 14.64 -2.25 -9.27
N ALA A 146 14.13 -3.02 -8.32
CA ALA A 146 14.24 -4.48 -8.30
C ALA A 146 13.73 -5.14 -9.59
N THR A 147 12.62 -4.64 -10.15
CA THR A 147 12.04 -5.12 -11.41
C THR A 147 12.94 -4.92 -12.65
N ASP A 148 13.86 -3.96 -12.58
CA ASP A 148 14.75 -3.61 -13.70
C ASP A 148 16.15 -4.25 -13.57
N VAL A 149 16.46 -4.83 -12.40
CA VAL A 149 17.79 -5.38 -12.11
C VAL A 149 18.15 -6.49 -13.09
N PHE A 150 17.26 -7.47 -13.29
CA PHE A 150 17.53 -8.61 -14.17
C PHE A 150 17.56 -8.23 -15.65
N PRO A 151 16.61 -7.44 -16.20
CA PRO A 151 16.74 -6.90 -17.56
C PRO A 151 18.08 -6.18 -17.79
N LYS A 152 18.52 -5.35 -16.85
CA LYS A 152 19.80 -4.64 -16.95
C LYS A 152 21.02 -5.54 -16.77
N ALA A 153 20.90 -6.64 -16.04
CA ALA A 153 21.96 -7.64 -15.97
C ALA A 153 22.10 -8.40 -17.32
N ILE A 154 20.99 -8.72 -17.97
CA ILE A 154 20.99 -9.36 -19.29
C ILE A 154 21.67 -8.47 -20.34
N THR A 155 21.43 -7.16 -20.31
CA THR A 155 22.06 -6.20 -21.23
C THR A 155 23.52 -5.87 -20.87
N GLY A 156 23.99 -6.31 -19.69
CA GLY A 156 25.36 -6.07 -19.22
C GLY A 156 25.57 -4.68 -18.57
N GLU A 157 24.52 -3.92 -18.36
CA GLU A 157 24.59 -2.68 -17.58
C GLU A 157 24.93 -2.97 -16.11
N ILE A 158 24.33 -4.01 -15.54
CA ILE A 158 24.65 -4.53 -14.20
C ILE A 158 25.57 -5.74 -14.37
N LYS A 159 26.76 -5.66 -13.80
CA LYS A 159 27.81 -6.67 -13.94
C LYS A 159 27.97 -7.58 -12.73
N GLY A 160 27.35 -7.25 -11.63
CA GLY A 160 27.41 -8.03 -10.41
C GLY A 160 26.20 -7.75 -9.52
N LEU A 161 25.72 -8.78 -8.84
CA LEU A 161 24.62 -8.70 -7.88
C LEU A 161 25.07 -9.28 -6.55
N TYR A 162 24.73 -8.62 -5.48
CA TYR A 162 24.84 -9.16 -4.13
C TYR A 162 23.41 -9.36 -3.59
N ILE A 163 23.02 -10.63 -3.43
CA ILE A 163 21.68 -11.02 -3.00
C ILE A 163 21.81 -11.58 -1.59
N TYR A 164 21.03 -11.06 -0.67
CA TYR A 164 21.07 -11.43 0.73
C TYR A 164 19.66 -11.76 1.26
N GLY A 165 19.44 -13.04 1.58
CA GLY A 165 18.20 -13.50 2.21
C GLY A 165 16.94 -13.40 1.34
N GLU A 166 17.09 -13.29 0.03
CA GLU A 166 15.99 -13.17 -0.94
C GLU A 166 16.10 -14.27 -2.00
N ASP A 167 14.95 -14.68 -2.52
CA ASP A 167 14.83 -15.48 -3.74
C ASP A 167 14.13 -14.59 -4.79
N PRO A 168 14.90 -13.90 -5.66
CA PRO A 168 14.36 -12.88 -6.53
C PRO A 168 13.76 -13.42 -7.85
N VAL A 169 13.62 -14.74 -8.03
CA VAL A 169 13.13 -15.40 -9.26
C VAL A 169 11.81 -16.11 -9.00
#